data_ca07b95bb2eb010d936a83fd5dd777de
#
_entry.id   ca07b95bb2eb010d936a83fd5dd777de
#
_cell.length_a   1.000
_cell.length_b   1.000
_cell.length_c   1.000
_cell.angle_alpha   90.00
_cell.angle_beta   90.00
_cell.angle_gamma   90.00
#
_symmetry.space_group_name_H-M   'P 1'
#
loop_
_entity.id
_entity.type
_entity.pdbx_description
1 polymer ?
#
loop_
_entity_poly.entity_id
_entity_poly.type
_entity_poly.pdbx_seq_one_letter_code
_entity_poly.pdbx_strand_id
1 'polypeptide(L)'
;MKFLEVYPELKVTTTYGLVKKRYPKHANEVMETLFTVYSPYSTVIDMDFEERSKRALEVFIPQSCDFNYNADKDLVDSYLNDVLDTEARALIMAKKNLDTISRLMIQETNDNLLDVKLKSNFDRHKEYDKVL
;
A
#
# COMPACT_ATOMS: atom_id res chain seq x y z
N MET A 1 -10.73 13.97 9.64
CA MET A 1 -11.05 12.53 9.69
C MET A 1 -9.92 11.78 10.38
N LYS A 2 -10.26 10.92 11.32
CA LYS A 2 -9.22 10.18 12.04
C LYS A 2 -8.65 9.06 11.18
N PHE A 3 -7.42 8.68 11.49
CA PHE A 3 -6.70 7.68 10.71
C PHE A 3 -7.50 6.37 10.51
N LEU A 4 -8.08 5.83 11.58
CA LEU A 4 -8.83 4.58 11.47
C LEU A 4 -10.18 4.71 10.77
N GLU A 5 -10.65 5.93 10.54
CA GLU A 5 -11.82 6.16 9.70
C GLU A 5 -11.44 6.07 8.23
N VAL A 6 -10.18 6.41 7.90
CA VAL A 6 -9.67 6.30 6.54
C VAL A 6 -9.29 4.84 6.23
N TYR A 7 -8.78 4.12 7.23
CA TYR A 7 -8.35 2.74 7.07
C TYR A 7 -9.11 1.82 8.03
N PRO A 8 -10.42 1.68 7.85
CA PRO A 8 -11.24 0.87 8.79
C PRO A 8 -10.87 -0.60 8.79
N GLU A 9 -10.24 -1.11 7.74
CA GLU A 9 -9.81 -2.50 7.66
C GLU A 9 -8.77 -2.84 8.72
N LEU A 10 -8.05 -1.87 9.24
CA LEU A 10 -7.08 -2.12 10.31
C LEU A 10 -7.74 -2.48 11.63
N LYS A 11 -9.02 -2.13 11.80
CA LYS A 11 -9.75 -2.44 13.04
C LYS A 11 -10.04 -3.93 13.23
N VAL A 12 -9.94 -4.71 12.15
CA VAL A 12 -10.19 -6.15 12.25
C VAL A 12 -8.92 -6.96 12.40
N THR A 13 -7.78 -6.30 12.56
CA THR A 13 -6.49 -6.99 12.72
C THR A 13 -6.23 -7.37 14.16
N THR A 14 -5.43 -8.41 14.36
CA THR A 14 -4.99 -8.81 15.69
C THR A 14 -4.21 -7.68 16.37
N THR A 15 -3.40 -6.98 15.59
CA THR A 15 -2.61 -5.85 16.09
C THR A 15 -3.49 -4.78 16.70
N TYR A 16 -4.59 -4.42 16.03
CA TYR A 16 -5.50 -3.41 16.57
C TYR A 16 -6.09 -3.86 17.92
N GLY A 17 -6.45 -5.15 18.02
CA GLY A 17 -6.97 -5.68 19.28
C GLY A 17 -5.97 -5.50 20.42
N LEU A 18 -4.69 -5.80 20.18
CA LEU A 18 -3.64 -5.61 21.18
C LEU A 18 -3.41 -4.15 21.52
N VAL A 19 -3.40 -3.29 20.50
CA VAL A 19 -3.22 -1.85 20.70
C VAL A 19 -4.39 -1.28 21.49
N LYS A 20 -5.62 -1.65 21.16
CA LYS A 20 -6.81 -1.15 21.83
C LYS A 20 -6.85 -1.59 23.29
N LYS A 21 -6.35 -2.78 23.58
CA LYS A 21 -6.30 -3.29 24.94
C LYS A 21 -5.29 -2.52 25.79
N ARG A 22 -4.14 -2.21 25.21
CA ARG A 22 -3.06 -1.51 25.94
C ARG A 22 -3.25 0.00 25.97
N TYR A 23 -3.71 0.58 24.87
CA TYR A 23 -3.89 2.02 24.73
C TYR A 23 -5.31 2.36 24.27
N PRO A 24 -6.34 2.10 25.11
CA PRO A 24 -7.71 2.28 24.66
C PRO A 24 -8.08 3.70 24.25
N LYS A 25 -7.38 4.69 24.80
CA LYS A 25 -7.64 6.09 24.47
C LYS A 25 -6.79 6.60 23.31
N HIS A 26 -5.74 5.86 22.95
CA HIS A 26 -4.78 6.30 21.93
C HIS A 26 -4.57 5.24 20.85
N ALA A 27 -5.53 4.34 20.67
CA ALA A 27 -5.41 3.28 19.68
C ALA A 27 -5.24 3.84 18.27
N ASN A 28 -5.94 4.92 17.94
CA ASN A 28 -5.84 5.55 16.63
C ASN A 28 -4.43 6.07 16.38
N GLU A 29 -3.87 6.78 17.37
CA GLU A 29 -2.55 7.37 17.25
C GLU A 29 -1.45 6.32 17.17
N VAL A 30 -1.55 5.25 17.94
CA VAL A 30 -0.59 4.16 17.91
C VAL A 30 -0.65 3.43 16.57
N MET A 31 -1.85 3.13 16.07
CA MET A 31 -2.00 2.48 14.78
C MET A 31 -1.47 3.36 13.64
N GLU A 32 -1.72 4.67 13.71
CA GLU A 32 -1.21 5.61 12.72
C GLU A 32 0.32 5.66 12.74
N THR A 33 0.92 5.59 13.93
CA THR A 33 2.38 5.54 14.07
C THR A 33 2.95 4.28 13.40
N LEU A 34 2.36 3.12 13.69
CA LEU A 34 2.82 1.86 13.09
C LEU A 34 2.68 1.88 11.56
N PHE A 35 1.55 2.38 11.07
CA PHE A 35 1.32 2.50 9.64
C PHE A 35 2.35 3.43 8.99
N THR A 36 2.56 4.60 9.58
CA THR A 36 3.46 5.60 9.01
C THR A 36 4.90 5.08 8.92
N VAL A 37 5.34 4.34 9.93
CA VAL A 37 6.71 3.84 9.99
C VAL A 37 6.93 2.62 9.14
N TYR A 38 5.97 1.68 9.13
CA TYR A 38 6.21 0.35 8.56
C TYR A 38 5.43 0.03 7.30
N SER A 39 4.32 0.69 7.03
CA SER A 39 3.48 0.32 5.89
C SER A 39 4.09 0.75 4.56
N PRO A 40 4.06 -0.12 3.52
CA PRO A 40 4.53 0.28 2.20
C PRO A 40 3.64 1.34 1.54
N TYR A 41 2.44 1.57 2.09
CA TYR A 41 1.54 2.62 1.61
C TYR A 41 1.75 3.95 2.31
N SER A 42 2.70 4.03 3.25
CA SER A 42 3.00 5.26 3.95
C SER A 42 3.58 6.30 3.00
N THR A 43 3.13 7.54 3.11
CA THR A 43 3.62 8.63 2.26
C THR A 43 5.06 9.00 2.55
N VAL A 44 5.59 8.58 3.69
CA VAL A 44 6.97 8.88 4.09
C VAL A 44 7.86 7.65 4.11
N ILE A 45 7.44 6.59 3.41
CA ILE A 45 8.19 5.33 3.44
C ILE A 45 9.61 5.47 2.88
N ASP A 46 9.84 6.46 2.02
CA ASP A 46 11.17 6.70 1.45
C ASP A 46 12.10 7.48 2.38
N MET A 47 11.58 8.00 3.48
CA MET A 47 12.41 8.72 4.46
C MET A 47 13.26 7.72 5.24
N ASP A 48 14.44 8.15 5.70
CA ASP A 48 15.29 7.32 6.54
C ASP A 48 14.51 6.73 7.71
N PHE A 49 14.73 5.44 7.98
CA PHE A 49 13.96 4.72 8.98
C PHE A 49 14.05 5.33 10.37
N GLU A 50 15.26 5.71 10.82
CA GLU A 50 15.43 6.29 12.15
C GLU A 50 14.71 7.62 12.26
N GLU A 51 14.83 8.47 11.24
CA GLU A 51 14.16 9.75 11.24
C GLU A 51 12.65 9.58 11.17
N ARG A 52 12.18 8.68 10.32
CA ARG A 52 10.75 8.40 10.18
C ARG A 52 10.16 7.92 11.50
N SER A 53 10.85 6.99 12.18
CA SER A 53 10.41 6.45 13.46
C SER A 53 10.33 7.53 14.54
N LYS A 54 11.34 8.38 14.59
CA LYS A 54 11.39 9.45 15.57
C LYS A 54 10.30 10.49 15.33
N ARG A 55 10.13 10.90 14.09
CA ARG A 55 9.13 11.90 13.74
C ARG A 55 7.71 11.41 13.96
N ALA A 56 7.43 10.14 13.66
CA ALA A 56 6.12 9.58 13.90
C ALA A 56 5.73 9.66 15.37
N LEU A 57 6.66 9.34 16.27
CA LEU A 57 6.41 9.48 17.70
C LEU A 57 6.11 10.93 18.08
N GLU A 58 6.89 11.86 17.55
CA GLU A 58 6.72 13.27 17.87
C GLU A 58 5.38 13.82 17.37
N VAL A 59 4.96 13.38 16.19
CA VAL A 59 3.75 13.91 15.55
C VAL A 59 2.48 13.25 16.05
N PHE A 60 2.49 11.94 16.22
CA PHE A 60 1.25 11.20 16.50
C PHE A 60 1.05 10.81 17.95
N ILE A 61 2.11 10.59 18.71
CA ILE A 61 1.99 10.08 20.07
C ILE A 61 1.96 11.23 21.06
N PRO A 62 0.86 11.46 21.76
CA PRO A 62 0.78 12.54 22.74
C PRO A 62 1.58 12.20 24.00
N GLN A 63 1.91 13.21 24.78
CA GLN A 63 2.69 13.03 26.02
C GLN A 63 1.99 12.13 27.01
N SER A 64 0.68 12.06 26.96
CA SER A 64 -0.11 11.21 27.86
C SER A 64 -0.09 9.74 27.47
N CYS A 65 0.55 9.40 26.34
CA CYS A 65 0.65 8.04 25.85
C CYS A 65 2.09 7.57 25.95
N ASP A 66 2.29 6.40 26.55
CA ASP A 66 3.62 5.84 26.78
C ASP A 66 4.13 4.95 25.68
N PHE A 67 3.51 4.97 24.51
CA PHE A 67 3.93 4.10 23.42
C PHE A 67 5.41 4.33 23.05
N ASN A 68 6.14 3.23 22.93
CA ASN A 68 7.55 3.27 22.56
C ASN A 68 7.89 1.99 21.82
N TYR A 69 8.64 2.07 20.74
CA TYR A 69 8.96 0.91 19.91
C TYR A 69 9.65 -0.22 20.66
N ASN A 70 10.50 0.13 21.62
CA ASN A 70 11.23 -0.90 22.39
C ASN A 70 10.36 -1.51 23.48
N ALA A 71 9.61 -0.67 24.20
CA ALA A 71 8.73 -1.16 25.25
C ALA A 71 7.54 -1.95 24.70
N ASP A 72 7.06 -1.55 23.52
CA ASP A 72 5.93 -2.18 22.88
C ASP A 72 6.35 -3.01 21.66
N LYS A 73 7.48 -3.67 21.77
CA LYS A 73 8.00 -4.49 20.67
C LYS A 73 7.01 -5.56 20.21
N ASP A 74 6.22 -6.08 21.14
CA ASP A 74 5.18 -7.05 20.80
C ASP A 74 4.15 -6.48 19.84
N LEU A 75 3.78 -5.20 20.00
CA LEU A 75 2.86 -4.54 19.08
C LEU A 75 3.50 -4.33 17.72
N VAL A 76 4.77 -3.95 17.71
CA VAL A 76 5.51 -3.78 16.46
C VAL A 76 5.62 -5.13 15.73
N ASP A 77 5.99 -6.18 16.44
CA ASP A 77 6.13 -7.52 15.87
C ASP A 77 4.79 -8.01 15.31
N SER A 78 3.70 -7.77 16.04
CA SER A 78 2.36 -8.12 15.58
C SER A 78 2.02 -7.40 14.28
N TYR A 79 2.32 -6.11 14.21
CA TYR A 79 2.06 -5.33 12.99
C TYR A 79 2.85 -5.89 11.81
N LEU A 80 4.13 -6.17 12.02
CA LEU A 80 4.99 -6.68 10.96
C LEU A 80 4.53 -8.06 10.46
N ASN A 81 4.06 -8.92 11.37
CA ASN A 81 3.66 -10.27 11.00
C ASN A 81 2.26 -10.33 10.39
N ASP A 82 1.31 -9.59 10.94
CA ASP A 82 -0.08 -9.70 10.53
C ASP A 82 -0.50 -8.65 9.50
N VAL A 83 -0.16 -7.39 9.75
CA VAL A 83 -0.65 -6.29 8.91
C VAL A 83 0.28 -6.05 7.74
N LEU A 84 1.57 -5.89 8.02
CA LEU A 84 2.53 -5.56 6.98
C LEU A 84 2.64 -6.67 5.94
N ASP A 85 2.64 -7.92 6.38
CA ASP A 85 2.74 -9.04 5.46
C ASP A 85 1.57 -9.04 4.47
N THR A 86 0.35 -8.80 4.96
CA THR A 86 -0.84 -8.72 4.12
C THR A 86 -0.77 -7.52 3.18
N GLU A 87 -0.36 -6.35 3.69
CA GLU A 87 -0.21 -5.16 2.87
C GLU A 87 0.86 -5.34 1.79
N ALA A 88 1.98 -5.95 2.15
CA ALA A 88 3.07 -6.18 1.21
C ALA A 88 2.64 -7.14 0.10
N ARG A 89 1.90 -8.19 0.45
CA ARG A 89 1.37 -9.13 -0.54
C ARG A 89 0.38 -8.46 -1.48
N ALA A 90 -0.50 -7.63 -0.93
CA ALA A 90 -1.48 -6.90 -1.74
C ALA A 90 -0.77 -5.95 -2.71
N LEU A 91 0.29 -5.28 -2.26
CA LEU A 91 1.05 -4.38 -3.12
C LEU A 91 1.75 -5.15 -4.24
N ILE A 92 2.35 -6.30 -3.92
CA ILE A 92 3.01 -7.14 -4.92
C ILE A 92 2.00 -7.61 -5.97
N MET A 93 0.82 -8.04 -5.52
CA MET A 93 -0.22 -8.48 -6.44
C MET A 93 -0.72 -7.33 -7.32
N ALA A 94 -0.87 -6.14 -6.76
CA ALA A 94 -1.27 -4.97 -7.53
C ALA A 94 -0.23 -4.64 -8.60
N LYS A 95 1.05 -4.71 -8.26
CA LYS A 95 2.13 -4.47 -9.22
C LYS A 95 2.12 -5.52 -10.34
N LYS A 96 1.92 -6.79 -9.99
CA LYS A 96 1.84 -7.85 -10.99
C LYS A 96 0.66 -7.64 -11.93
N ASN A 97 -0.48 -7.23 -11.40
CA ASN A 97 -1.65 -6.96 -12.22
C ASN A 97 -1.41 -5.78 -13.17
N LEU A 98 -0.75 -4.73 -12.68
CA LEU A 98 -0.38 -3.59 -13.54
C LEU A 98 0.59 -4.02 -14.64
N ASP A 99 1.57 -4.85 -14.32
CA ASP A 99 2.50 -5.35 -15.31
C ASP A 99 1.78 -6.17 -16.37
N THR A 100 0.86 -7.02 -15.97
CA THR A 100 0.08 -7.82 -16.90
C THR A 100 -0.76 -6.94 -17.82
N ILE A 101 -1.45 -5.95 -17.24
CA ILE A 101 -2.25 -5.00 -18.01
C ILE A 101 -1.36 -4.24 -18.99
N SER A 102 -0.20 -3.77 -18.54
CA SER A 102 0.73 -3.05 -19.41
C SER A 102 1.20 -3.91 -20.57
N ARG A 103 1.52 -5.18 -20.32
CA ARG A 103 1.94 -6.10 -21.37
C ARG A 103 0.83 -6.33 -22.37
N LEU A 104 -0.39 -6.49 -21.91
CA LEU A 104 -1.54 -6.69 -22.81
C LEU A 104 -1.76 -5.45 -23.64
N MET A 105 -1.65 -4.28 -23.08
CA MET A 105 -1.81 -3.03 -23.82
C MET A 105 -0.73 -2.86 -24.88
N ILE A 106 0.52 -3.20 -24.55
CA ILE A 106 1.61 -3.14 -25.51
C ILE A 106 1.36 -4.14 -26.66
N GLN A 107 0.93 -5.34 -26.31
CA GLN A 107 0.63 -6.36 -27.31
C GLN A 107 -0.48 -5.91 -28.25
N GLU A 108 -1.54 -5.34 -27.72
CA GLU A 108 -2.63 -4.83 -28.53
C GLU A 108 -2.15 -3.72 -29.47
N THR A 109 -1.32 -2.82 -28.97
CA THR A 109 -0.76 -1.76 -29.80
C THR A 109 0.09 -2.34 -30.92
N ASN A 110 0.90 -3.34 -30.65
CA ASN A 110 1.72 -3.98 -31.67
C ASN A 110 0.84 -4.71 -32.70
N ASP A 111 -0.19 -5.38 -32.25
CA ASP A 111 -1.12 -6.07 -33.14
C ASP A 111 -1.85 -5.07 -34.03
N ASN A 112 -2.22 -3.92 -33.47
CA ASN A 112 -2.87 -2.88 -34.24
C ASN A 112 -1.93 -2.31 -35.30
N LEU A 113 -0.68 -2.08 -34.95
CA LEU A 113 0.31 -1.60 -35.92
C LEU A 113 0.53 -2.61 -37.03
N LEU A 114 0.61 -3.89 -36.67
CA LEU A 114 0.78 -4.94 -37.66
C LEU A 114 -0.43 -4.99 -38.60
N ASP A 115 -1.63 -4.88 -38.02
CA ASP A 115 -2.87 -4.87 -38.79
C ASP A 115 -2.88 -3.72 -39.78
N VAL A 116 -2.48 -2.53 -39.34
CA VAL A 116 -2.39 -1.36 -40.21
C VAL A 116 -1.38 -1.61 -41.33
N LYS A 117 -0.23 -2.19 -41.01
CA LYS A 117 0.79 -2.49 -42.02
C LYS A 117 0.29 -3.51 -43.03
N LEU A 118 -0.42 -4.53 -42.58
CA LEU A 118 -0.96 -5.53 -43.48
C LEU A 118 -2.00 -4.92 -44.41
N LYS A 119 -2.86 -4.10 -43.87
CA LYS A 119 -3.85 -3.43 -44.71
C LYS A 119 -3.19 -2.45 -45.65
N SER A 120 -2.08 -1.88 -45.22
CA SER A 120 -1.34 -0.99 -46.05
C SER A 120 -0.77 -1.72 -47.25
N ASN A 121 -0.37 -2.96 -47.04
CA ASN A 121 0.19 -3.75 -48.11
C ASN A 121 -0.88 -4.40 -49.01
N PHE A 122 -2.04 -4.69 -48.45
CA PHE A 122 -3.10 -5.31 -49.20
C PHE A 122 -4.28 -4.44 -49.42
N ASP A 123 -4.10 -3.14 -49.35
CA ASP A 123 -5.24 -2.34 -49.64
C ASP A 123 -5.87 -1.86 -48.49
N ARG A 124 -5.24 -1.84 -47.59
CA ARG A 124 -5.55 -1.38 -46.36
C ARG A 124 -6.70 -0.66 -45.98
N HIS A 125 -7.52 -0.46 -46.58
CA HIS A 125 -8.57 0.24 -46.11
C HIS A 125 -9.51 -0.57 -45.45
N LYS A 126 -9.27 -1.72 -45.20
CA LYS A 126 -10.15 -2.47 -44.54
C LYS A 126 -10.21 -1.87 -43.25
N GLU A 127 -11.10 -2.03 -42.48
CA GLU A 127 -11.19 -1.34 -41.35
C GLU A 127 -10.20 -1.61 -40.33
N TYR A 128 -10.07 -0.73 -39.44
CA TYR A 128 -9.14 -0.85 -38.45
C TYR A 128 -9.83 -0.90 -37.17
N ASP A 129 -11.07 -1.00 -37.25
CA ASP A 129 -11.83 -0.96 -36.08
C ASP A 129 -11.62 -2.14 -35.25
N LYS A 130 -11.02 -3.15 -35.71
CA LYS A 130 -10.85 -4.25 -34.89
C LYS A 130 -9.64 -4.05 -34.12
N VAL A 131 -9.12 -2.98 -34.13
CA VAL A 131 -7.98 -2.76 -33.49
C VAL A 131 -8.42 -2.51 -32.17
N LEU A 132 -8.32 -3.10 -31.38
CA LEU A 132 -8.62 -2.98 -30.15
C LEU A 132 -9.19 -2.32 -29.52
#